data_ccc9320457f4b9fd753a5f057c1c959d
#
_entry.id   ccc9320457f4b9fd753a5f057c1c959d
#
_cell.length_a   1.000
_cell.length_b   1.000
_cell.length_c   1.000
_cell.angle_alpha   90.00
_cell.angle_beta   90.00
_cell.angle_gamma   90.00
#
_symmetry.space_group_name_H-M   'P 1'
#
loop_
_entity.id
_entity.type
_entity.pdbx_description
1 polymer ?
#
loop_
_entity_poly.entity_id
_entity_poly.type
_entity_poly.pdbx_seq_one_letter_code
_entity_poly.pdbx_strand_id
1 'polypeptide(L)'
;MDTHGPTLAAMIDQVRDIPIYRQSIEEGSFPILEKPEIARGFPDNWMTPRLAEALKVGEAELVLSTGTNHARMQIIRPPFFLLKSYYRLWSEHPDIAVTWHEGCQRASITTVLATEHVARLAARRRGAEVPALPSLEDRRLDARTLYINLRLDPALWDRGDVERMLAEMTAVREAHPRRLYHVDCDGYHLAHLVKKALDFGAWERFPRPASIVHAYELTPRNVRRFLAQHFECPIVDLFGSTELGYLYYSDRHGRYWPHLDQMHLELIPVEEGSAIYSLIVSSVRNPCMPLIRYRSGDCAETVDGSPDPLRIRRFCGRERELLWAQPRGPISQADLDDWIAVSAPSIFVYQLHAEGQRRGRLLYTTFDGAPVALAAARALRERIWEGAGLDCVLDHRAHIAIGKSGKYAWLVQGGEAAERGGS
;
A
#
# COMPACT_ATOMS: atom_id res chain seq x y z
N MET A 1 24.25 -2.53 11.03
CA MET A 1 23.45 -2.91 9.85
C MET A 1 24.28 -2.57 8.64
N ASP A 2 24.52 -3.55 7.76
CA ASP A 2 25.18 -3.28 6.48
C ASP A 2 24.31 -2.29 5.70
N THR A 3 24.82 -1.10 5.49
CA THR A 3 24.13 -0.02 4.78
C THR A 3 24.17 -0.19 3.26
N HIS A 4 24.76 -1.28 2.78
CA HIS A 4 24.95 -1.53 1.36
C HIS A 4 24.34 -2.90 1.01
N GLY A 5 23.23 -2.88 0.28
CA GLY A 5 22.69 -4.08 -0.36
C GLY A 5 23.66 -4.66 -1.41
N PRO A 6 23.32 -5.82 -2.00
CA PRO A 6 24.13 -6.43 -3.05
C PRO A 6 24.29 -5.45 -4.22
N THR A 7 25.45 -5.48 -4.85
CA THR A 7 25.69 -4.67 -6.04
C THR A 7 24.82 -5.15 -7.21
N LEU A 8 24.46 -4.24 -8.10
CA LEU A 8 23.74 -4.57 -9.33
C LEU A 8 24.43 -5.69 -10.11
N ALA A 9 25.76 -5.65 -10.21
CA ALA A 9 26.56 -6.69 -10.89
C ALA A 9 26.35 -8.09 -10.29
N ALA A 10 26.32 -8.21 -8.95
CA ALA A 10 26.06 -9.50 -8.28
C ALA A 10 24.64 -10.03 -8.51
N MET A 11 23.66 -9.13 -8.75
CA MET A 11 22.30 -9.53 -9.10
C MET A 11 22.18 -9.97 -10.56
N ILE A 12 22.90 -9.31 -11.47
CA ILE A 12 22.94 -9.65 -12.89
C ILE A 12 23.40 -11.09 -13.10
N ASP A 13 24.38 -11.55 -12.33
CA ASP A 13 24.86 -12.94 -12.43
C ASP A 13 23.77 -13.97 -12.12
N GLN A 14 22.78 -13.62 -11.29
CA GLN A 14 21.67 -14.51 -10.91
C GLN A 14 20.57 -14.60 -11.97
N VAL A 15 20.55 -13.71 -12.96
CA VAL A 15 19.48 -13.64 -13.98
C VAL A 15 19.95 -14.05 -15.38
N ARG A 16 21.16 -14.57 -15.51
CA ARG A 16 21.79 -14.90 -16.82
C ARG A 16 20.97 -15.87 -17.67
N ASP A 17 20.30 -16.83 -17.05
CA ASP A 17 19.53 -17.85 -17.74
C ASP A 17 18.06 -17.45 -18.02
N ILE A 18 17.65 -16.25 -17.60
CA ILE A 18 16.26 -15.80 -17.74
C ILE A 18 16.09 -15.12 -19.11
N PRO A 19 15.14 -15.61 -19.94
CA PRO A 19 15.05 -15.17 -21.34
C PRO A 19 14.88 -13.66 -21.55
N ILE A 20 14.13 -12.96 -20.68
CA ILE A 20 13.92 -11.51 -20.79
C ILE A 20 15.23 -10.69 -20.72
N TYR A 21 16.27 -11.22 -20.06
CA TYR A 21 17.54 -10.52 -19.88
C TYR A 21 18.61 -10.91 -20.90
N ARG A 22 18.34 -11.86 -21.81
CA ARG A 22 19.34 -12.36 -22.78
C ARG A 22 19.99 -11.24 -23.57
N GLN A 23 19.19 -10.37 -24.18
CA GLN A 23 19.69 -9.25 -24.96
C GLN A 23 20.52 -8.29 -24.08
N SER A 24 20.04 -7.93 -22.91
CA SER A 24 20.74 -7.03 -21.96
C SER A 24 22.11 -7.60 -21.55
N ILE A 25 22.21 -8.91 -21.39
CA ILE A 25 23.46 -9.59 -21.04
C ILE A 25 24.44 -9.57 -22.23
N GLU A 26 23.95 -9.87 -23.44
CA GLU A 26 24.75 -9.84 -24.66
C GLU A 26 25.32 -8.43 -24.96
N GLU A 27 24.50 -7.41 -24.74
CA GLU A 27 24.85 -6.00 -24.93
C GLU A 27 25.64 -5.39 -23.76
N GLY A 28 25.68 -6.07 -22.59
CA GLY A 28 26.29 -5.55 -21.37
C GLY A 28 25.58 -4.31 -20.81
N SER A 29 24.31 -4.11 -21.19
CA SER A 29 23.49 -2.94 -20.81
C SER A 29 22.12 -3.36 -20.28
N PHE A 30 21.74 -2.82 -19.14
CA PHE A 30 20.46 -3.09 -18.50
C PHE A 30 19.62 -1.80 -18.49
N PRO A 31 18.75 -1.59 -19.49
CA PRO A 31 17.83 -0.46 -19.51
C PRO A 31 16.80 -0.58 -18.34
N ILE A 32 16.08 0.51 -18.08
CA ILE A 32 14.97 0.47 -17.13
C ILE A 32 13.88 -0.44 -17.70
N LEU A 33 13.49 -1.42 -16.92
CA LEU A 33 12.45 -2.39 -17.27
C LEU A 33 11.08 -1.87 -16.83
N GLU A 34 10.13 -1.81 -17.74
CA GLU A 34 8.79 -1.33 -17.48
C GLU A 34 7.72 -2.45 -17.58
N LYS A 35 6.55 -2.20 -16.98
CA LYS A 35 5.44 -3.20 -16.97
C LYS A 35 5.03 -3.71 -18.36
N PRO A 36 4.91 -2.87 -19.41
CA PRO A 36 4.58 -3.35 -20.76
C PRO A 36 5.61 -4.31 -21.32
N GLU A 37 6.92 -4.12 -21.01
CA GLU A 37 7.99 -5.01 -21.45
C GLU A 37 7.93 -6.35 -20.72
N ILE A 38 7.63 -6.33 -19.43
CA ILE A 38 7.40 -7.55 -18.64
C ILE A 38 6.22 -8.35 -19.19
N ALA A 39 5.12 -7.67 -19.54
CA ALA A 39 3.92 -8.30 -20.05
C ALA A 39 4.08 -8.89 -21.46
N ARG A 40 5.02 -8.34 -22.25
CA ARG A 40 5.28 -8.80 -23.61
C ARG A 40 5.93 -10.19 -23.57
N GLY A 41 5.22 -11.20 -24.08
CA GLY A 41 5.69 -12.59 -24.09
C GLY A 41 5.62 -13.29 -22.74
N PHE A 42 4.88 -12.76 -21.77
CA PHE A 42 4.63 -13.44 -20.49
C PHE A 42 3.72 -14.67 -20.69
N PRO A 43 4.00 -15.84 -20.07
CA PRO A 43 5.10 -16.09 -19.13
C PRO A 43 6.41 -16.56 -19.77
N ASP A 44 6.45 -16.79 -21.10
CA ASP A 44 7.56 -17.44 -21.78
C ASP A 44 8.89 -16.68 -21.65
N ASN A 45 8.84 -15.36 -21.59
CA ASN A 45 10.00 -14.50 -21.37
C ASN A 45 10.65 -14.65 -19.97
N TRP A 46 9.98 -15.36 -19.05
CA TRP A 46 10.50 -15.70 -17.72
C TRP A 46 10.81 -17.19 -17.58
N MET A 47 10.32 -18.02 -18.52
CA MET A 47 10.32 -19.47 -18.35
C MET A 47 11.70 -20.06 -18.51
N THR A 48 12.21 -20.63 -17.43
CA THR A 48 13.38 -21.51 -17.41
C THR A 48 12.92 -22.93 -17.10
N PRO A 49 13.71 -23.99 -17.42
CA PRO A 49 13.38 -25.37 -17.08
C PRO A 49 13.09 -25.53 -15.56
N ARG A 50 13.86 -24.86 -14.72
CA ARG A 50 13.68 -24.87 -13.27
C ARG A 50 12.33 -24.23 -12.86
N LEU A 51 11.97 -23.10 -13.47
CA LEU A 51 10.72 -22.42 -13.17
C LEU A 51 9.51 -23.23 -13.64
N ALA A 52 9.58 -23.86 -14.80
CA ALA A 52 8.54 -24.74 -15.31
C ALA A 52 8.27 -25.91 -14.35
N GLU A 53 9.31 -26.54 -13.81
CA GLU A 53 9.16 -27.59 -12.81
C GLU A 53 8.59 -27.06 -11.50
N ALA A 54 9.06 -25.91 -11.01
CA ALA A 54 8.52 -25.28 -9.79
C ALA A 54 7.03 -24.97 -9.89
N LEU A 55 6.55 -24.50 -11.05
CA LEU A 55 5.11 -24.29 -11.31
C LEU A 55 4.32 -25.60 -11.29
N LYS A 56 4.88 -26.66 -11.88
CA LYS A 56 4.24 -27.97 -11.96
C LYS A 56 4.08 -28.63 -10.58
N VAL A 57 5.09 -28.51 -9.71
CA VAL A 57 5.06 -29.10 -8.37
C VAL A 57 4.47 -28.16 -7.30
N GLY A 58 4.03 -26.95 -7.67
CA GLY A 58 3.41 -25.99 -6.76
C GLY A 58 4.38 -25.21 -5.86
N GLU A 59 5.67 -25.23 -6.16
CA GLU A 59 6.69 -24.37 -5.52
C GLU A 59 6.68 -22.94 -6.03
N ALA A 60 6.02 -22.70 -7.16
CA ALA A 60 5.72 -21.40 -7.70
C ALA A 60 4.23 -21.26 -8.04
N GLU A 61 3.71 -20.03 -8.01
CA GLU A 61 2.33 -19.71 -8.37
C GLU A 61 2.26 -18.51 -9.31
N LEU A 62 1.25 -18.52 -10.19
CA LEU A 62 0.87 -17.36 -11.00
C LEU A 62 -0.17 -16.54 -10.25
N VAL A 63 0.11 -15.25 -10.06
CA VAL A 63 -0.83 -14.31 -9.41
C VAL A 63 -0.95 -13.03 -10.22
N LEU A 64 -2.09 -12.33 -10.04
CA LEU A 64 -2.27 -10.98 -10.56
C LEU A 64 -1.87 -9.97 -9.48
N SER A 65 -1.12 -8.93 -9.86
CA SER A 65 -0.86 -7.82 -8.96
C SER A 65 -2.17 -7.12 -8.57
N THR A 66 -2.21 -6.53 -7.38
CA THR A 66 -3.36 -5.77 -6.87
C THR A 66 -3.53 -4.39 -7.53
N GLY A 67 -2.78 -4.10 -8.59
CA GLY A 67 -2.82 -2.82 -9.29
C GLY A 67 -4.23 -2.41 -9.69
N THR A 68 -4.55 -1.15 -9.47
CA THR A 68 -5.81 -0.52 -9.91
C THR A 68 -5.84 -0.46 -11.43
N ASN A 69 -6.92 -0.92 -12.06
CA ASN A 69 -7.26 -0.84 -13.49
C ASN A 69 -6.06 -0.96 -14.46
N HIS A 70 -6.19 -1.52 -15.61
CA HIS A 70 -5.20 -1.65 -16.72
C HIS A 70 -3.70 -1.84 -16.40
N ALA A 71 -3.27 -1.67 -15.13
CA ALA A 71 -1.90 -1.84 -14.65
C ALA A 71 -1.69 -3.15 -13.87
N ARG A 72 -2.62 -4.10 -13.96
CA ARG A 72 -2.43 -5.43 -13.37
C ARG A 72 -1.36 -6.17 -14.16
N MET A 73 -0.35 -6.63 -13.44
CA MET A 73 0.73 -7.44 -13.98
C MET A 73 0.57 -8.87 -13.50
N GLN A 74 0.78 -9.84 -14.38
CA GLN A 74 0.93 -11.23 -13.97
C GLN A 74 2.32 -11.42 -13.35
N ILE A 75 2.38 -12.15 -12.26
CA ILE A 75 3.59 -12.36 -11.47
C ILE A 75 3.74 -13.85 -11.20
N ILE A 76 4.97 -14.34 -11.34
CA ILE A 76 5.35 -15.67 -10.89
C ILE A 76 6.13 -15.50 -9.59
N ARG A 77 5.70 -16.18 -8.53
CA ARG A 77 6.33 -16.07 -7.22
C ARG A 77 6.20 -17.37 -6.41
N PRO A 78 7.05 -17.59 -5.40
CA PRO A 78 6.82 -18.65 -4.43
C PRO A 78 5.52 -18.42 -3.64
N PRO A 79 4.81 -19.48 -3.22
CA PRO A 79 3.67 -19.34 -2.30
C PRO A 79 4.08 -18.58 -1.02
N PHE A 80 3.19 -17.71 -0.56
CA PHE A 80 3.42 -16.87 0.63
C PHE A 80 4.58 -15.87 0.51
N PHE A 81 5.02 -15.52 -0.69
CA PHE A 81 6.13 -14.59 -0.90
C PHE A 81 5.97 -13.28 -0.11
N LEU A 82 4.81 -12.63 -0.22
CA LEU A 82 4.55 -11.38 0.52
C LEU A 82 4.56 -11.59 2.03
N LEU A 83 3.96 -12.68 2.52
CA LEU A 83 3.92 -12.98 3.93
C LEU A 83 5.32 -13.22 4.51
N LYS A 84 6.16 -13.97 3.78
CA LYS A 84 7.56 -14.19 4.18
C LYS A 84 8.37 -12.89 4.20
N SER A 85 8.16 -12.03 3.21
CA SER A 85 8.78 -10.70 3.15
C SER A 85 8.34 -9.82 4.33
N TYR A 86 7.07 -9.83 4.68
CA TYR A 86 6.49 -9.14 5.82
C TYR A 86 7.09 -9.62 7.14
N TYR A 87 7.13 -10.92 7.37
CA TYR A 87 7.65 -11.50 8.61
C TYR A 87 9.15 -11.23 8.81
N ARG A 88 9.92 -11.30 7.75
CA ARG A 88 11.34 -10.99 7.81
C ARG A 88 11.59 -9.55 8.22
N LEU A 89 10.91 -8.61 7.53
CA LEU A 89 11.02 -7.21 7.82
C LEU A 89 10.65 -6.90 9.29
N TRP A 90 9.63 -7.58 9.77
CA TRP A 90 9.12 -7.41 11.11
C TRP A 90 10.09 -7.87 12.20
N SER A 91 10.76 -8.99 11.99
CA SER A 91 11.78 -9.49 12.93
C SER A 91 12.98 -8.55 13.06
N GLU A 92 13.19 -7.69 12.08
CA GLU A 92 14.31 -6.74 12.05
C GLU A 92 13.89 -5.31 12.47
N HIS A 93 12.60 -5.04 12.56
CA HIS A 93 12.09 -3.69 12.82
C HIS A 93 12.29 -3.28 14.30
N PRO A 94 12.98 -2.15 14.59
CA PRO A 94 13.38 -1.78 15.94
C PRO A 94 12.23 -1.58 16.93
N ASP A 95 11.06 -1.15 16.45
CA ASP A 95 9.91 -0.85 17.31
C ASP A 95 8.94 -2.03 17.49
N ILE A 96 8.96 -3.03 16.60
CA ILE A 96 8.00 -4.14 16.59
C ILE A 96 8.63 -5.54 16.63
N ALA A 97 9.95 -5.67 16.55
CA ALA A 97 10.66 -6.94 16.60
C ALA A 97 10.33 -7.76 17.87
N VAL A 98 10.16 -7.09 19.00
CA VAL A 98 9.75 -7.72 20.28
C VAL A 98 8.41 -8.44 20.13
N THR A 99 7.42 -7.84 19.47
CA THR A 99 6.12 -8.47 19.25
C THR A 99 6.24 -9.71 18.39
N TRP A 100 7.14 -9.67 17.41
CA TRP A 100 7.39 -10.79 16.52
C TRP A 100 8.08 -11.97 17.21
N HIS A 101 9.15 -11.71 17.97
CA HIS A 101 9.91 -12.75 18.69
C HIS A 101 9.08 -13.47 19.75
N GLU A 102 8.15 -12.79 20.38
CA GLU A 102 7.20 -13.38 21.33
C GLU A 102 6.11 -14.24 20.67
N GLY A 103 6.04 -14.24 19.35
CA GLY A 103 5.05 -15.02 18.60
C GLY A 103 3.65 -14.40 18.64
N CYS A 104 3.51 -13.18 18.14
CA CYS A 104 2.28 -12.40 18.18
C CYS A 104 1.05 -13.08 17.56
N GLN A 105 -0.13 -12.67 18.02
CA GLN A 105 -1.41 -12.88 17.36
C GLN A 105 -1.73 -11.67 16.47
N ARG A 106 -2.32 -11.88 15.30
CA ARG A 106 -2.52 -10.82 14.32
C ARG A 106 -3.94 -10.76 13.77
N ALA A 107 -4.58 -9.59 13.84
CA ALA A 107 -5.77 -9.28 13.07
C ALA A 107 -5.39 -8.42 11.86
N SER A 108 -5.85 -8.82 10.68
CA SER A 108 -5.63 -8.08 9.43
C SER A 108 -6.91 -7.36 9.01
N ILE A 109 -6.86 -6.02 8.98
CA ILE A 109 -7.99 -5.14 8.64
C ILE A 109 -7.63 -4.39 7.36
N THR A 110 -7.75 -5.07 6.23
CA THR A 110 -7.37 -4.56 4.93
C THR A 110 -8.53 -4.66 3.94
N THR A 111 -8.29 -4.42 2.68
CA THR A 111 -9.33 -4.61 1.66
C THR A 111 -9.93 -6.03 1.71
N VAL A 112 -11.22 -6.15 1.45
CA VAL A 112 -11.92 -7.43 1.35
C VAL A 112 -11.25 -8.39 0.34
N LEU A 113 -10.62 -7.87 -0.71
CA LEU A 113 -9.92 -8.67 -1.72
C LEU A 113 -8.79 -9.51 -1.11
N ALA A 114 -8.13 -9.03 -0.05
CA ALA A 114 -7.13 -9.82 0.68
C ALA A 114 -7.79 -10.96 1.47
N THR A 115 -8.93 -10.70 2.10
CA THR A 115 -9.74 -11.73 2.79
C THR A 115 -10.19 -12.81 1.82
N GLU A 116 -10.73 -12.43 0.66
CA GLU A 116 -11.14 -13.36 -0.39
C GLU A 116 -9.95 -14.17 -0.94
N HIS A 117 -8.78 -13.56 -1.06
CA HIS A 117 -7.57 -14.28 -1.47
C HIS A 117 -7.20 -15.37 -0.47
N VAL A 118 -7.23 -15.07 0.83
CA VAL A 118 -6.97 -16.05 1.90
C VAL A 118 -8.02 -17.17 1.87
N ALA A 119 -9.30 -16.83 1.71
CA ALA A 119 -10.38 -17.81 1.61
C ALA A 119 -10.21 -18.74 0.40
N ARG A 120 -9.81 -18.20 -0.76
CA ARG A 120 -9.48 -19.01 -1.95
C ARG A 120 -8.32 -19.97 -1.69
N LEU A 121 -7.27 -19.52 -1.00
CA LEU A 121 -6.16 -20.41 -0.63
C LEU A 121 -6.60 -21.53 0.32
N ALA A 122 -7.43 -21.20 1.31
CA ALA A 122 -7.99 -22.18 2.25
C ALA A 122 -8.86 -23.21 1.53
N ALA A 123 -9.75 -22.77 0.63
CA ALA A 123 -10.60 -23.65 -0.17
C ALA A 123 -9.79 -24.61 -1.06
N ARG A 124 -8.77 -24.08 -1.77
CA ARG A 124 -7.86 -24.90 -2.61
C ARG A 124 -7.16 -26.00 -1.80
N ARG A 125 -6.68 -25.68 -0.59
CA ARG A 125 -6.02 -26.68 0.29
C ARG A 125 -6.94 -27.82 0.71
N ARG A 126 -8.25 -27.53 0.81
CA ARG A 126 -9.27 -28.53 1.16
C ARG A 126 -9.89 -29.23 -0.06
N GLY A 127 -9.54 -28.84 -1.28
CA GLY A 127 -10.20 -29.34 -2.50
C GLY A 127 -11.67 -28.92 -2.59
N ALA A 128 -12.05 -27.78 -1.99
CA ALA A 128 -13.43 -27.28 -1.91
C ALA A 128 -13.64 -26.03 -2.78
N GLU A 129 -14.89 -25.72 -3.09
CA GLU A 129 -15.26 -24.44 -3.69
C GLU A 129 -15.11 -23.29 -2.71
N VAL A 130 -14.85 -22.08 -3.23
CA VAL A 130 -14.77 -20.86 -2.41
C VAL A 130 -16.17 -20.45 -1.99
N PRO A 131 -16.48 -20.36 -0.69
CA PRO A 131 -17.81 -19.96 -0.25
C PRO A 131 -18.07 -18.48 -0.55
N ALA A 132 -19.31 -18.15 -0.90
CA ALA A 132 -19.73 -16.75 -1.15
C ALA A 132 -19.51 -15.84 0.08
N LEU A 133 -19.71 -16.38 1.29
CA LEU A 133 -19.36 -15.72 2.55
C LEU A 133 -18.36 -16.60 3.30
N PRO A 134 -17.07 -16.20 3.37
CA PRO A 134 -16.05 -17.01 4.03
C PRO A 134 -16.30 -17.15 5.54
N SER A 135 -16.23 -18.35 6.04
CA SER A 135 -16.27 -18.63 7.48
C SER A 135 -15.05 -18.06 8.20
N LEU A 136 -15.07 -18.06 9.52
CA LEU A 136 -13.92 -17.63 10.31
C LEU A 136 -12.67 -18.48 10.01
N GLU A 137 -12.83 -19.79 9.80
CA GLU A 137 -11.73 -20.70 9.46
C GLU A 137 -11.19 -20.42 8.05
N ASP A 138 -12.04 -20.10 7.08
CA ASP A 138 -11.62 -19.75 5.73
C ASP A 138 -10.75 -18.48 5.68
N ARG A 139 -10.94 -17.59 6.64
CA ARG A 139 -10.23 -16.32 6.75
C ARG A 139 -8.94 -16.38 7.57
N ARG A 140 -8.61 -17.55 8.10
CA ARG A 140 -7.33 -17.80 8.77
C ARG A 140 -6.25 -18.09 7.73
N LEU A 141 -5.24 -17.22 7.71
CA LEU A 141 -4.05 -17.46 6.90
C LEU A 141 -3.19 -18.58 7.52
N ASP A 142 -3.04 -18.51 8.84
CA ASP A 142 -2.35 -19.48 9.70
C ASP A 142 -2.98 -19.46 11.11
N ALA A 143 -2.39 -20.22 12.05
CA ALA A 143 -2.89 -20.32 13.42
C ALA A 143 -2.88 -18.99 14.20
N ARG A 144 -2.20 -17.95 13.70
CA ARG A 144 -1.98 -16.66 14.38
C ARG A 144 -2.67 -15.49 13.70
N THR A 145 -3.04 -15.63 12.43
CA THR A 145 -3.48 -14.52 11.58
C THR A 145 -4.89 -14.72 11.09
N LEU A 146 -5.78 -13.78 11.40
CA LEU A 146 -7.16 -13.74 10.93
C LEU A 146 -7.41 -12.47 10.12
N TYR A 147 -7.98 -12.61 8.94
CA TYR A 147 -8.49 -11.52 8.11
C TYR A 147 -9.93 -11.20 8.50
N ILE A 148 -10.17 -9.93 8.87
CA ILE A 148 -11.41 -9.51 9.55
C ILE A 148 -12.44 -8.92 8.58
N ASN A 149 -12.00 -8.18 7.55
CA ASN A 149 -12.88 -7.43 6.68
C ASN A 149 -13.66 -8.32 5.71
N LEU A 150 -14.98 -8.09 5.62
CA LEU A 150 -15.91 -8.81 4.73
C LEU A 150 -16.65 -7.90 3.74
N ARG A 151 -16.41 -6.57 3.78
CA ARG A 151 -17.05 -5.62 2.86
C ARG A 151 -16.01 -4.75 2.17
N LEU A 152 -16.26 -4.44 0.90
CA LEU A 152 -15.35 -3.62 0.10
C LEU A 152 -15.21 -2.21 0.68
N ASP A 153 -16.34 -1.55 0.96
CA ASP A 153 -16.35 -0.16 1.41
C ASP A 153 -16.49 -0.06 2.93
N PRO A 154 -15.43 0.38 3.64
CA PRO A 154 -15.45 0.50 5.10
C PRO A 154 -16.41 1.60 5.59
N ALA A 155 -16.74 2.58 4.76
CA ALA A 155 -17.72 3.61 5.10
C ALA A 155 -19.13 3.02 5.28
N LEU A 156 -19.41 1.88 4.65
CA LEU A 156 -20.71 1.21 4.71
C LEU A 156 -20.81 0.14 5.82
N TRP A 157 -19.78 -0.05 6.65
CA TRP A 157 -19.89 -0.96 7.80
C TRP A 157 -20.98 -0.47 8.76
N ASP A 158 -21.92 -1.32 9.07
CA ASP A 158 -22.97 -1.06 10.05
C ASP A 158 -22.56 -1.49 11.48
N ARG A 159 -23.45 -1.31 12.45
CA ARG A 159 -23.21 -1.72 13.84
C ARG A 159 -22.87 -3.21 13.95
N GLY A 160 -23.58 -4.07 13.22
CA GLY A 160 -23.35 -5.51 13.23
C GLY A 160 -21.96 -5.88 12.69
N ASP A 161 -21.50 -5.21 11.61
CA ASP A 161 -20.15 -5.41 11.11
C ASP A 161 -19.10 -5.04 12.16
N VAL A 162 -19.25 -3.87 12.80
CA VAL A 162 -18.29 -3.41 13.80
C VAL A 162 -18.26 -4.33 15.01
N GLU A 163 -19.43 -4.74 15.53
CA GLU A 163 -19.52 -5.65 16.68
C GLU A 163 -18.89 -7.02 16.36
N ARG A 164 -19.15 -7.57 15.17
CA ARG A 164 -18.51 -8.80 14.69
C ARG A 164 -16.98 -8.63 14.62
N MET A 165 -16.51 -7.56 13.99
CA MET A 165 -15.06 -7.30 13.82
C MET A 165 -14.37 -7.19 15.19
N LEU A 166 -14.94 -6.45 16.14
CA LEU A 166 -14.37 -6.32 17.48
C LEU A 166 -14.37 -7.65 18.24
N ALA A 167 -15.43 -8.46 18.11
CA ALA A 167 -15.50 -9.79 18.72
C ALA A 167 -14.45 -10.73 18.14
N GLU A 168 -14.25 -10.73 16.81
CA GLU A 168 -13.23 -11.54 16.14
C GLU A 168 -11.81 -11.09 16.52
N MET A 169 -11.55 -9.79 16.60
CA MET A 169 -10.27 -9.24 17.06
C MET A 169 -9.98 -9.62 18.51
N THR A 170 -11.01 -9.58 19.38
CA THR A 170 -10.89 -10.01 20.76
C THR A 170 -10.58 -11.50 20.85
N ALA A 171 -11.26 -12.33 20.07
CA ALA A 171 -11.00 -13.77 20.02
C ALA A 171 -9.57 -14.08 19.53
N VAL A 172 -9.04 -13.32 18.57
CA VAL A 172 -7.64 -13.45 18.13
C VAL A 172 -6.67 -13.12 19.28
N ARG A 173 -6.91 -12.01 20.00
CA ARG A 173 -6.09 -11.60 21.13
C ARG A 173 -6.11 -12.65 22.27
N GLU A 174 -7.29 -13.19 22.58
CA GLU A 174 -7.52 -14.09 23.71
C GLU A 174 -7.13 -15.54 23.40
N ALA A 175 -7.00 -15.92 22.13
CA ALA A 175 -6.59 -17.29 21.75
C ALA A 175 -5.26 -17.70 22.40
N HIS A 176 -4.39 -16.75 22.65
CA HIS A 176 -3.12 -16.94 23.34
C HIS A 176 -2.78 -15.75 24.25
N PRO A 177 -3.30 -15.67 25.47
CA PRO A 177 -3.17 -14.49 26.34
C PRO A 177 -1.74 -14.07 26.67
N ARG A 178 -0.77 -14.99 26.55
CA ARG A 178 0.66 -14.70 26.78
C ARG A 178 1.37 -14.13 25.58
N ARG A 179 0.73 -14.10 24.39
CA ARG A 179 1.31 -13.55 23.17
C ARG A 179 0.85 -12.13 22.95
N LEU A 180 1.73 -11.31 22.43
CA LEU A 180 1.36 -9.97 22.03
C LEU A 180 0.40 -10.03 20.83
N TYR A 181 -0.56 -9.13 20.84
CA TYR A 181 -1.55 -8.96 19.79
C TYR A 181 -1.24 -7.72 18.98
N HIS A 182 -1.38 -7.82 17.66
CA HIS A 182 -1.16 -6.70 16.82
C HIS A 182 -2.07 -6.61 15.58
N VAL A 183 -2.16 -5.41 15.03
CA VAL A 183 -3.03 -5.10 13.91
C VAL A 183 -2.19 -4.75 12.70
N ASP A 184 -2.44 -5.49 11.62
CA ASP A 184 -1.97 -5.24 10.27
C ASP A 184 -3.14 -4.64 9.48
N CYS A 185 -2.97 -3.46 8.91
CA CYS A 185 -4.12 -2.76 8.35
C CYS A 185 -3.77 -1.83 7.18
N ASP A 186 -4.80 -1.47 6.46
CA ASP A 186 -4.87 -0.23 5.73
C ASP A 186 -5.29 0.90 6.68
N GLY A 187 -4.65 2.05 6.58
CA GLY A 187 -4.89 3.16 7.50
C GLY A 187 -6.33 3.67 7.49
N TYR A 188 -6.94 3.78 6.31
CA TYR A 188 -8.34 4.19 6.20
C TYR A 188 -9.30 3.16 6.79
N HIS A 189 -9.07 1.85 6.53
CA HIS A 189 -9.91 0.80 7.08
C HIS A 189 -9.88 0.81 8.61
N LEU A 190 -8.69 0.92 9.22
CA LEU A 190 -8.59 1.01 10.67
C LEU A 190 -9.27 2.28 11.21
N ALA A 191 -9.09 3.42 10.56
CA ALA A 191 -9.71 4.67 10.99
C ALA A 191 -11.24 4.64 10.89
N HIS A 192 -11.79 4.03 9.83
CA HIS A 192 -13.23 3.78 9.74
C HIS A 192 -13.74 2.90 10.88
N LEU A 193 -13.02 1.82 11.22
CA LEU A 193 -13.40 0.94 12.31
C LEU A 193 -13.37 1.68 13.66
N VAL A 194 -12.32 2.45 13.93
CA VAL A 194 -12.19 3.25 15.16
C VAL A 194 -13.32 4.28 15.24
N LYS A 195 -13.53 5.06 14.16
CA LYS A 195 -14.60 6.06 14.11
C LYS A 195 -15.97 5.43 14.39
N LYS A 196 -16.30 4.35 13.70
CA LYS A 196 -17.59 3.65 13.87
C LYS A 196 -17.72 3.02 15.27
N ALA A 197 -16.64 2.49 15.84
CA ALA A 197 -16.64 1.99 17.22
C ALA A 197 -16.96 3.11 18.22
N LEU A 198 -16.42 4.33 18.00
CA LEU A 198 -16.78 5.52 18.79
C LEU A 198 -18.24 5.91 18.59
N ASP A 199 -18.69 6.06 17.34
CA ASP A 199 -20.06 6.46 16.98
C ASP A 199 -21.11 5.49 17.56
N PHE A 200 -20.79 4.20 17.63
CA PHE A 200 -21.69 3.16 18.15
C PHE A 200 -21.53 2.87 19.65
N GLY A 201 -20.63 3.59 20.34
CA GLY A 201 -20.37 3.37 21.76
C GLY A 201 -19.68 2.04 22.07
N ALA A 202 -18.93 1.50 21.11
CA ALA A 202 -18.25 0.21 21.21
C ALA A 202 -16.74 0.34 21.47
N TRP A 203 -16.21 1.55 21.56
CA TRP A 203 -14.78 1.84 21.67
C TRP A 203 -14.10 1.17 22.88
N GLU A 204 -14.76 1.12 24.02
CA GLU A 204 -14.20 0.49 25.22
C GLU A 204 -13.96 -1.03 25.05
N ARG A 205 -14.66 -1.64 24.12
CA ARG A 205 -14.49 -3.06 23.76
C ARG A 205 -13.40 -3.30 22.70
N PHE A 206 -12.79 -2.23 22.16
CA PHE A 206 -11.76 -2.35 21.14
C PHE A 206 -10.51 -2.99 21.74
N PRO A 207 -10.05 -4.18 21.28
CA PRO A 207 -8.90 -4.86 21.83
C PRO A 207 -7.61 -4.11 21.47
N ARG A 208 -6.93 -3.58 22.50
CA ARG A 208 -5.74 -2.74 22.32
C ARG A 208 -4.57 -3.57 21.77
N PRO A 209 -4.00 -3.21 20.60
CA PRO A 209 -2.82 -3.88 20.06
C PRO A 209 -1.53 -3.40 20.72
N ALA A 210 -0.50 -4.24 20.69
CA ALA A 210 0.86 -3.87 21.10
C ALA A 210 1.61 -3.10 20.00
N SER A 211 1.16 -3.22 18.75
CA SER A 211 1.64 -2.44 17.61
C SER A 211 0.62 -2.44 16.46
N ILE A 212 0.70 -1.43 15.61
CA ILE A 212 -0.09 -1.30 14.39
C ILE A 212 0.87 -1.14 13.21
N VAL A 213 0.61 -1.87 12.15
CA VAL A 213 1.37 -1.79 10.90
C VAL A 213 0.44 -1.39 9.77
N HIS A 214 0.71 -0.23 9.18
CA HIS A 214 0.03 0.21 7.97
C HIS A 214 0.73 -0.37 6.73
N ALA A 215 -0.05 -0.93 5.84
CA ALA A 215 0.38 -1.38 4.53
C ALA A 215 -0.71 -1.08 3.49
N TYR A 216 -0.51 -1.44 2.23
CA TYR A 216 -1.46 -1.37 1.12
C TYR A 216 -1.60 -0.03 0.42
N GLU A 217 -1.82 1.09 1.11
CA GLU A 217 -1.87 2.43 0.52
C GLU A 217 -1.28 3.49 1.46
N LEU A 218 -1.04 4.68 0.92
CA LEU A 218 -0.55 5.81 1.71
C LEU A 218 -1.60 6.20 2.75
N THR A 219 -1.22 6.18 4.01
CA THR A 219 -2.07 6.65 5.11
C THR A 219 -1.94 8.18 5.24
N PRO A 220 -3.01 8.95 4.98
CA PRO A 220 -2.99 10.41 5.10
C PRO A 220 -2.64 10.89 6.51
N ARG A 221 -2.03 12.08 6.60
CA ARG A 221 -1.58 12.67 7.87
C ARG A 221 -2.70 12.87 8.88
N ASN A 222 -3.88 13.28 8.41
CA ASN A 222 -5.04 13.42 9.29
C ASN A 222 -5.50 12.08 9.87
N VAL A 223 -5.53 11.03 9.03
CA VAL A 223 -5.85 9.67 9.44
C VAL A 223 -4.82 9.16 10.46
N ARG A 224 -3.53 9.34 10.17
CA ARG A 224 -2.45 8.97 11.09
C ARG A 224 -2.55 9.70 12.43
N ARG A 225 -2.83 11.01 12.40
CA ARG A 225 -3.05 11.81 13.61
C ARG A 225 -4.25 11.33 14.41
N PHE A 226 -5.37 11.04 13.74
CA PHE A 226 -6.55 10.48 14.37
C PHE A 226 -6.25 9.14 15.05
N LEU A 227 -5.56 8.23 14.38
CA LEU A 227 -5.19 6.94 14.97
C LEU A 227 -4.22 7.11 16.16
N ALA A 228 -3.24 8.00 16.06
CA ALA A 228 -2.30 8.30 17.15
C ALA A 228 -2.96 8.91 18.40
N GLN A 229 -4.14 9.53 18.26
CA GLN A 229 -4.93 10.00 19.41
C GLN A 229 -5.64 8.86 20.16
N HIS A 230 -5.81 7.69 19.51
CA HIS A 230 -6.59 6.58 20.06
C HIS A 230 -5.71 5.38 20.45
N PHE A 231 -4.46 5.33 19.97
CA PHE A 231 -3.53 4.23 20.25
C PHE A 231 -2.21 4.75 20.77
N GLU A 232 -1.75 4.20 21.88
CA GLU A 232 -0.45 4.52 22.49
C GLU A 232 0.69 3.65 21.94
N CYS A 233 0.35 2.55 21.26
CA CYS A 233 1.33 1.63 20.69
C CYS A 233 2.04 2.21 19.45
N PRO A 234 3.21 1.67 19.06
CA PRO A 234 3.85 2.04 17.81
C PRO A 234 2.92 1.85 16.60
N ILE A 235 2.86 2.88 15.74
CA ILE A 235 2.19 2.83 14.44
C ILE A 235 3.26 3.03 13.38
N VAL A 236 3.52 2.00 12.57
CA VAL A 236 4.58 1.99 11.57
C VAL A 236 4.03 1.67 10.19
N ASP A 237 4.73 2.11 9.12
CA ASP A 237 4.35 1.82 7.75
C ASP A 237 5.25 0.74 7.16
N LEU A 238 4.66 -0.10 6.32
CA LEU A 238 5.38 -0.94 5.37
C LEU A 238 5.04 -0.49 3.96
N PHE A 239 6.07 -0.15 3.20
CA PHE A 239 5.95 0.20 1.80
C PHE A 239 6.51 -0.91 0.92
N GLY A 240 5.78 -1.28 -0.13
CA GLY A 240 6.20 -2.32 -1.07
C GLY A 240 5.15 -2.63 -2.12
N SER A 241 5.40 -3.68 -2.90
CA SER A 241 4.49 -4.13 -3.94
C SER A 241 4.38 -5.65 -4.01
N THR A 242 3.38 -6.13 -4.75
CA THR A 242 3.12 -7.58 -4.89
C THR A 242 4.28 -8.30 -5.57
N GLU A 243 4.94 -7.65 -6.51
CA GLU A 243 6.06 -8.17 -7.30
C GLU A 243 7.40 -8.13 -6.60
N LEU A 244 7.62 -7.13 -5.73
CA LEU A 244 8.91 -6.87 -5.10
C LEU A 244 8.96 -7.32 -3.62
N GLY A 245 7.78 -7.49 -2.99
CA GLY A 245 7.69 -7.59 -1.55
C GLY A 245 7.82 -6.22 -0.88
N TYR A 246 8.21 -6.19 0.40
CA TYR A 246 8.37 -4.94 1.13
C TYR A 246 9.76 -4.35 0.92
N LEU A 247 9.78 -3.05 0.63
CA LEU A 247 10.96 -2.28 0.24
C LEU A 247 11.46 -1.39 1.37
N TYR A 248 10.52 -0.74 2.06
CA TYR A 248 10.80 0.18 3.16
C TYR A 248 9.86 -0.06 4.33
N TYR A 249 10.33 0.31 5.51
CA TYR A 249 9.50 0.48 6.69
C TYR A 249 9.73 1.86 7.29
N SER A 250 8.74 2.41 7.99
CA SER A 250 8.95 3.59 8.81
C SER A 250 9.23 3.18 10.26
N ASP A 251 10.07 3.96 10.98
CA ASP A 251 10.12 3.89 12.42
C ASP A 251 8.90 4.62 13.05
N ARG A 252 8.77 4.57 14.38
CA ARG A 252 7.69 5.28 15.12
C ARG A 252 7.69 6.79 14.92
N HIS A 253 8.80 7.37 14.43
CA HIS A 253 8.96 8.78 14.14
C HIS A 253 8.63 9.14 12.68
N GLY A 254 8.26 8.15 11.87
CA GLY A 254 7.90 8.30 10.47
C GLY A 254 9.09 8.40 9.52
N ARG A 255 10.32 8.10 9.96
CA ARG A 255 11.47 8.02 9.06
C ARG A 255 11.48 6.68 8.36
N TYR A 256 11.72 6.70 7.04
CA TYR A 256 11.77 5.51 6.22
C TYR A 256 13.16 4.92 6.13
N TRP A 257 13.23 3.59 6.27
CA TRP A 257 14.43 2.79 6.19
C TRP A 257 14.25 1.74 5.11
N PRO A 258 15.17 1.63 4.12
CA PRO A 258 15.08 0.63 3.09
C PRO A 258 15.46 -0.75 3.63
N HIS A 259 14.80 -1.76 3.08
CA HIS A 259 15.15 -3.15 3.31
C HIS A 259 16.05 -3.64 2.17
N LEU A 260 17.36 -3.47 2.31
CA LEU A 260 18.34 -3.67 1.25
C LEU A 260 18.73 -5.13 1.00
N ASP A 261 18.22 -6.07 1.79
CA ASP A 261 18.52 -7.48 1.57
C ASP A 261 18.04 -7.94 0.20
N GLN A 262 18.99 -8.39 -0.64
CA GLN A 262 18.75 -8.81 -2.03
C GLN A 262 18.07 -7.73 -2.91
N MET A 263 18.28 -6.45 -2.60
CA MET A 263 17.78 -5.32 -3.35
C MET A 263 18.84 -4.27 -3.61
N HIS A 264 18.74 -3.64 -4.78
CA HIS A 264 19.45 -2.43 -5.14
C HIS A 264 18.42 -1.37 -5.58
N LEU A 265 18.53 -0.16 -5.05
CA LEU A 265 17.56 0.91 -5.24
C LEU A 265 18.23 2.09 -5.95
N GLU A 266 17.55 2.65 -6.96
CA GLU A 266 17.94 3.85 -7.66
C GLU A 266 16.79 4.86 -7.62
N LEU A 267 17.12 6.14 -7.52
CA LEU A 267 16.16 7.25 -7.62
C LEU A 267 16.46 8.06 -8.89
N ILE A 268 15.48 8.19 -9.77
CA ILE A 268 15.57 8.96 -11.00
C ILE A 268 14.56 10.09 -10.96
N PRO A 269 14.94 11.38 -11.19
CA PRO A 269 13.99 12.47 -11.18
C PRO A 269 12.85 12.21 -12.18
N VAL A 270 11.60 12.47 -11.78
CA VAL A 270 10.44 12.32 -12.70
C VAL A 270 10.46 13.36 -13.82
N GLU A 271 11.11 14.49 -13.57
CA GLU A 271 11.39 15.57 -14.52
C GLU A 271 12.71 16.23 -14.12
N GLU A 272 13.45 16.79 -15.06
CA GLU A 272 14.70 17.49 -14.78
C GLU A 272 14.48 18.64 -13.77
N GLY A 273 15.26 18.66 -12.70
CA GLY A 273 15.12 19.63 -11.62
C GLY A 273 14.00 19.36 -10.62
N SER A 274 13.23 18.25 -10.77
CA SER A 274 12.21 17.85 -9.79
C SER A 274 12.85 17.32 -8.51
N ALA A 275 12.20 17.62 -7.37
CA ALA A 275 12.51 17.00 -6.08
C ALA A 275 11.80 15.63 -5.90
N ILE A 276 10.91 15.26 -6.83
CA ILE A 276 10.20 13.98 -6.86
C ILE A 276 10.97 13.01 -7.75
N TYR A 277 11.26 11.84 -7.19
CA TYR A 277 12.02 10.79 -7.84
C TYR A 277 11.14 9.56 -8.10
N SER A 278 11.31 8.95 -9.26
CA SER A 278 10.81 7.62 -9.60
C SER A 278 11.68 6.57 -8.93
N LEU A 279 11.06 5.57 -8.28
CA LEU A 279 11.76 4.49 -7.60
C LEU A 279 12.02 3.34 -8.56
N ILE A 280 13.29 3.10 -8.85
CA ILE A 280 13.77 1.98 -9.67
C ILE A 280 14.33 0.92 -8.72
N VAL A 281 13.92 -0.32 -8.91
CA VAL A 281 14.28 -1.42 -8.01
C VAL A 281 14.87 -2.57 -8.78
N SER A 282 16.06 -3.02 -8.37
CA SER A 282 16.57 -4.33 -8.72
C SER A 282 16.42 -5.26 -7.53
N SER A 283 15.78 -6.40 -7.74
CA SER A 283 15.50 -7.37 -6.67
C SER A 283 15.57 -8.80 -7.19
N VAL A 284 16.36 -9.63 -6.53
CA VAL A 284 16.41 -11.09 -6.71
C VAL A 284 15.69 -11.84 -5.59
N ARG A 285 14.96 -11.11 -4.75
CA ARG A 285 14.23 -11.66 -3.60
C ARG A 285 13.11 -12.60 -4.04
N ASN A 286 12.45 -12.32 -5.16
CA ASN A 286 11.56 -13.24 -5.83
C ASN A 286 12.37 -14.11 -6.82
N PRO A 287 12.75 -15.34 -6.45
CA PRO A 287 13.61 -16.16 -7.31
C PRO A 287 12.90 -16.68 -8.56
N CYS A 288 11.57 -16.60 -8.60
CA CYS A 288 10.77 -17.02 -9.75
C CYS A 288 10.66 -15.91 -10.82
N MET A 289 10.80 -14.66 -10.41
CA MET A 289 10.68 -13.50 -11.28
C MET A 289 11.55 -12.36 -10.74
N PRO A 290 12.88 -12.51 -10.77
CA PRO A 290 13.79 -11.45 -10.34
C PRO A 290 13.70 -10.26 -11.31
N LEU A 291 13.63 -9.06 -10.76
CA LEU A 291 13.47 -7.83 -11.52
C LEU A 291 14.75 -7.00 -11.45
N ILE A 292 15.33 -6.65 -12.59
CA ILE A 292 16.53 -5.83 -12.69
C ILE A 292 16.15 -4.47 -13.27
N ARG A 293 16.49 -3.38 -12.56
CA ARG A 293 16.18 -1.99 -12.87
C ARG A 293 14.71 -1.75 -13.22
N TYR A 294 13.82 -2.36 -12.46
CA TYR A 294 12.38 -2.26 -12.67
C TYR A 294 11.84 -0.93 -12.14
N ARG A 295 11.13 -0.18 -13.00
CA ARG A 295 10.38 1.00 -12.61
C ARG A 295 9.12 0.58 -11.83
N SER A 296 9.13 0.78 -10.53
CA SER A 296 8.00 0.38 -9.65
C SER A 296 6.71 1.16 -9.97
N GLY A 297 6.86 2.36 -10.53
CA GLY A 297 5.79 3.32 -10.74
C GLY A 297 5.40 4.07 -9.45
N ASP A 298 6.19 3.95 -8.40
CA ASP A 298 6.05 4.72 -7.17
C ASP A 298 7.06 5.87 -7.16
N CYS A 299 6.66 6.98 -6.52
CA CYS A 299 7.49 8.17 -6.39
C CYS A 299 7.81 8.46 -4.94
N ALA A 300 8.97 9.10 -4.72
CA ALA A 300 9.41 9.53 -3.41
C ALA A 300 10.13 10.88 -3.48
N GLU A 301 10.15 11.59 -2.37
CA GLU A 301 11.04 12.72 -2.11
C GLU A 301 12.10 12.32 -1.09
N THR A 302 13.28 12.92 -1.21
CA THR A 302 14.37 12.75 -0.25
C THR A 302 14.47 13.94 0.69
N VAL A 303 15.22 13.78 1.78
CA VAL A 303 15.34 14.80 2.83
C VAL A 303 16.03 16.09 2.31
N ASP A 304 17.00 15.94 1.42
CA ASP A 304 17.86 17.01 0.92
C ASP A 304 17.84 17.21 -0.59
N GLY A 305 16.91 16.53 -1.27
CA GLY A 305 16.81 16.59 -2.73
C GLY A 305 17.90 15.82 -3.48
N SER A 306 18.75 15.03 -2.78
CA SER A 306 19.70 14.12 -3.45
C SER A 306 19.02 12.83 -3.85
N PRO A 307 19.47 12.14 -4.94
CA PRO A 307 18.90 10.87 -5.35
C PRO A 307 19.40 9.68 -4.50
N ASP A 308 19.38 9.84 -3.17
CA ASP A 308 19.81 8.83 -2.23
C ASP A 308 18.62 8.04 -1.65
N PRO A 309 18.45 6.75 -1.99
CA PRO A 309 17.35 5.94 -1.51
C PRO A 309 17.39 5.66 0.01
N LEU A 310 18.49 5.93 0.69
CA LEU A 310 18.60 5.86 2.15
C LEU A 310 17.99 7.07 2.85
N ARG A 311 17.65 8.11 2.11
CA ARG A 311 17.22 9.41 2.62
C ARG A 311 15.80 9.79 2.20
N ILE A 312 14.92 8.80 2.07
CA ILE A 312 13.52 9.05 1.75
C ILE A 312 12.89 9.89 2.88
N ARG A 313 12.35 11.03 2.50
CA ARG A 313 11.55 11.91 3.36
C ARG A 313 10.10 11.43 3.43
N ARG A 314 9.51 11.13 2.25
CA ARG A 314 8.14 10.65 2.10
C ARG A 314 7.93 9.96 0.76
N PHE A 315 6.99 9.04 0.71
CA PHE A 315 6.45 8.54 -0.54
C PHE A 315 5.38 9.48 -1.08
N CYS A 316 5.37 9.68 -2.40
CA CYS A 316 4.55 10.67 -3.08
C CYS A 316 3.31 10.07 -3.78
N GLY A 317 3.15 8.74 -3.72
CA GLY A 317 2.12 8.00 -4.45
C GLY A 317 2.65 7.45 -5.77
N ARG A 318 1.76 7.29 -6.74
CA ARG A 318 2.09 6.71 -8.05
C ARG A 318 2.52 7.79 -9.05
N GLU A 319 3.57 7.51 -9.82
CA GLU A 319 4.09 8.40 -10.87
C GLU A 319 3.00 8.82 -11.86
N ARG A 320 2.16 7.87 -12.32
CA ARG A 320 1.05 8.12 -13.24
C ARG A 320 -0.09 8.97 -12.65
N GLU A 321 -0.12 9.10 -11.34
CA GLU A 321 -1.12 9.88 -10.60
C GLU A 321 -0.57 11.25 -10.21
N LEU A 322 0.63 11.64 -10.68
CA LEU A 322 1.12 13.00 -10.51
C LEU A 322 0.27 13.97 -11.33
N LEU A 323 -0.14 15.07 -10.68
CA LEU A 323 -0.81 16.18 -11.34
C LEU A 323 0.23 17.15 -11.88
N TRP A 324 0.28 17.33 -13.19
CA TRP A 324 1.23 18.21 -13.85
C TRP A 324 0.71 19.65 -13.91
N ALA A 325 1.24 20.52 -13.06
CA ALA A 325 0.81 21.91 -12.91
C ALA A 325 1.85 22.87 -13.50
N GLN A 326 1.63 23.32 -14.73
CA GLN A 326 2.54 24.30 -15.38
C GLN A 326 2.38 25.71 -14.80
N PRO A 327 3.45 26.43 -14.47
CA PRO A 327 4.88 26.07 -14.59
C PRO A 327 5.48 25.44 -13.30
N ARG A 328 4.65 24.94 -12.38
CA ARG A 328 5.06 24.53 -11.01
C ARG A 328 5.61 23.12 -10.93
N GLY A 329 5.48 22.35 -12.01
CA GLY A 329 5.93 20.96 -12.05
C GLY A 329 4.92 19.94 -11.47
N PRO A 330 5.39 18.72 -11.18
CA PRO A 330 4.52 17.65 -10.71
C PRO A 330 4.08 17.86 -9.26
N ILE A 331 2.78 17.68 -9.00
CA ILE A 331 2.15 17.70 -7.68
C ILE A 331 1.76 16.27 -7.32
N SER A 332 2.11 15.83 -6.15
CA SER A 332 1.87 14.48 -5.65
C SER A 332 0.68 14.41 -4.70
N GLN A 333 0.24 13.18 -4.40
CA GLN A 333 -0.73 12.92 -3.33
C GLN A 333 -0.23 13.47 -1.98
N ALA A 334 1.06 13.33 -1.70
CA ALA A 334 1.65 13.80 -0.45
C ALA A 334 1.63 15.33 -0.31
N ASP A 335 1.72 16.08 -1.42
CA ASP A 335 1.59 17.55 -1.40
C ASP A 335 0.16 17.97 -1.03
N LEU A 336 -0.83 17.37 -1.69
CA LEU A 336 -2.24 17.62 -1.37
C LEU A 336 -2.55 17.24 0.09
N ASP A 337 -2.04 16.11 0.55
CA ASP A 337 -2.21 15.64 1.93
C ASP A 337 -1.61 16.62 2.94
N ASP A 338 -0.42 17.16 2.66
CA ASP A 338 0.21 18.18 3.49
C ASP A 338 -0.62 19.46 3.56
N TRP A 339 -1.17 19.94 2.44
CA TRP A 339 -2.03 21.13 2.42
C TRP A 339 -3.32 20.92 3.21
N ILE A 340 -3.94 19.75 3.05
CA ILE A 340 -5.14 19.36 3.81
C ILE A 340 -4.82 19.27 5.30
N ALA A 341 -3.73 18.58 5.68
CA ALA A 341 -3.38 18.35 7.08
C ALA A 341 -3.08 19.64 7.86
N VAL A 342 -2.56 20.67 7.17
CA VAL A 342 -2.27 21.98 7.76
C VAL A 342 -3.52 22.86 7.83
N SER A 343 -4.36 22.86 6.77
CA SER A 343 -5.47 23.82 6.66
C SER A 343 -6.78 23.30 7.19
N ALA A 344 -7.06 21.99 7.06
CA ALA A 344 -8.34 21.36 7.35
C ALA A 344 -8.17 19.98 8.02
N PRO A 345 -7.68 19.94 9.28
CA PRO A 345 -7.33 18.69 9.97
C PRO A 345 -8.55 17.78 10.28
N SER A 346 -9.78 18.27 10.13
CA SER A 346 -10.99 17.45 10.26
C SER A 346 -11.31 16.62 9.01
N ILE A 347 -10.69 16.88 7.86
CA ILE A 347 -10.91 16.11 6.65
C ILE A 347 -10.40 14.68 6.87
N PHE A 348 -11.27 13.71 6.55
CA PHE A 348 -11.01 12.29 6.71
C PHE A 348 -10.64 11.63 5.38
N VAL A 349 -11.58 11.50 4.45
CA VAL A 349 -11.34 11.00 3.10
C VAL A 349 -11.42 12.16 2.12
N TYR A 350 -10.56 12.17 1.13
CA TYR A 350 -10.57 13.20 0.09
C TYR A 350 -10.27 12.63 -1.29
N GLN A 351 -10.76 13.33 -2.31
CA GLN A 351 -10.52 13.01 -3.72
C GLN A 351 -10.54 14.29 -4.55
N LEU A 352 -9.45 14.58 -5.25
CA LEU A 352 -9.33 15.71 -6.15
C LEU A 352 -9.79 15.32 -7.55
N HIS A 353 -10.78 16.02 -8.08
CA HIS A 353 -11.20 15.95 -9.47
C HIS A 353 -10.60 17.12 -10.22
N ALA A 354 -9.65 16.85 -11.12
CA ALA A 354 -9.04 17.87 -11.98
C ALA A 354 -9.86 18.06 -13.25
N GLU A 355 -10.34 19.29 -13.48
CA GLU A 355 -11.14 19.69 -14.63
C GLU A 355 -10.27 20.59 -15.54
N GLY A 356 -9.49 19.98 -16.44
CA GLY A 356 -8.50 20.70 -17.24
C GLY A 356 -7.31 21.19 -16.39
N GLN A 357 -6.66 22.27 -16.86
CA GLN A 357 -5.38 22.71 -16.26
C GLN A 357 -5.50 23.65 -15.06
N ARG A 358 -6.66 24.27 -14.82
CA ARG A 358 -6.80 25.36 -13.83
C ARG A 358 -7.98 25.20 -12.88
N ARG A 359 -8.84 24.22 -13.06
CA ARG A 359 -10.02 23.99 -12.22
C ARG A 359 -9.93 22.67 -11.53
N GLY A 360 -10.37 22.62 -10.28
CA GLY A 360 -10.46 21.41 -9.51
C GLY A 360 -11.67 21.39 -8.60
N ARG A 361 -12.10 20.20 -8.23
CA ARG A 361 -13.12 19.99 -7.21
C ARG A 361 -12.55 18.98 -6.21
N LEU A 362 -12.39 19.39 -4.96
CA LEU A 362 -11.99 18.51 -3.88
C LEU A 362 -13.24 17.98 -3.18
N LEU A 363 -13.58 16.73 -3.45
CA LEU A 363 -14.56 16.03 -2.66
C LEU A 363 -13.92 15.63 -1.34
N TYR A 364 -14.64 15.79 -0.22
CA TYR A 364 -14.11 15.38 1.09
C TYR A 364 -15.22 14.95 2.04
N THR A 365 -14.86 14.06 2.97
CA THR A 365 -15.62 13.75 4.18
C THR A 365 -14.85 14.23 5.40
N THR A 366 -15.46 14.27 6.56
CA THR A 366 -14.82 14.67 7.82
C THR A 366 -15.02 13.60 8.91
N PHE A 367 -14.18 13.64 9.95
CA PHE A 367 -14.31 12.71 11.08
C PHE A 367 -15.61 12.91 11.86
N ASP A 368 -16.09 14.14 11.97
CA ASP A 368 -17.30 14.51 12.70
C ASP A 368 -18.57 14.59 11.83
N GLY A 369 -18.43 14.41 10.50
CA GLY A 369 -19.52 14.50 9.54
C GLY A 369 -19.97 15.93 9.21
N ALA A 370 -19.37 16.97 9.82
CA ALA A 370 -19.68 18.37 9.55
C ALA A 370 -18.76 18.94 8.43
N PRO A 371 -19.23 19.88 7.60
CA PRO A 371 -18.35 20.56 6.66
C PRO A 371 -17.26 21.35 7.38
N VAL A 372 -16.07 21.44 6.77
CA VAL A 372 -14.97 22.25 7.32
C VAL A 372 -15.38 23.71 7.51
N ALA A 373 -14.88 24.35 8.56
CA ALA A 373 -15.15 25.75 8.84
C ALA A 373 -14.71 26.64 7.65
N LEU A 374 -15.44 27.74 7.42
CA LEU A 374 -15.20 28.64 6.28
C LEU A 374 -13.76 29.17 6.20
N ALA A 375 -13.14 29.47 7.34
CA ALA A 375 -11.75 29.92 7.41
C ALA A 375 -10.77 28.82 6.96
N ALA A 376 -10.98 27.57 7.40
CA ALA A 376 -10.19 26.41 6.99
C ALA A 376 -10.37 26.11 5.50
N ALA A 377 -11.62 26.20 4.99
CA ALA A 377 -11.92 26.03 3.57
C ALA A 377 -11.19 27.07 2.70
N ARG A 378 -11.17 28.33 3.14
CA ARG A 378 -10.45 29.42 2.44
C ARG A 378 -8.94 29.14 2.43
N ALA A 379 -8.35 28.85 3.59
CA ALA A 379 -6.92 28.55 3.70
C ALA A 379 -6.49 27.34 2.85
N LEU A 380 -7.33 26.29 2.77
CA LEU A 380 -7.05 25.14 1.93
C LEU A 380 -7.10 25.51 0.44
N ARG A 381 -8.09 26.26 0.00
CA ARG A 381 -8.18 26.72 -1.40
C ARG A 381 -6.98 27.59 -1.80
N GLU A 382 -6.56 28.50 -0.93
CA GLU A 382 -5.38 29.34 -1.13
C GLU A 382 -4.12 28.49 -1.31
N ARG A 383 -3.90 27.47 -0.46
CA ARG A 383 -2.76 26.55 -0.59
C ARG A 383 -2.80 25.71 -1.87
N ILE A 384 -3.97 25.21 -2.25
CA ILE A 384 -4.13 24.47 -3.52
C ILE A 384 -3.83 25.40 -4.70
N TRP A 385 -4.29 26.64 -4.66
CA TRP A 385 -3.96 27.64 -5.68
C TRP A 385 -2.47 27.96 -5.73
N GLU A 386 -1.85 28.21 -4.60
CA GLU A 386 -0.41 28.50 -4.50
C GLU A 386 0.44 27.31 -4.92
N GLY A 387 0.09 26.11 -4.51
CA GLY A 387 0.84 24.88 -4.80
C GLY A 387 0.59 24.34 -6.21
N ALA A 388 -0.65 24.24 -6.65
CA ALA A 388 -1.03 23.59 -7.90
C ALA A 388 -1.57 24.52 -8.98
N GLY A 389 -1.83 25.80 -8.71
CA GLY A 389 -2.47 26.73 -9.66
C GLY A 389 -3.92 26.38 -9.98
N LEU A 390 -4.56 25.57 -9.13
CA LEU A 390 -5.95 25.13 -9.33
C LEU A 390 -6.92 26.02 -8.55
N ASP A 391 -7.87 26.63 -9.25
CA ASP A 391 -9.07 27.19 -8.60
C ASP A 391 -9.97 26.00 -8.19
N CYS A 392 -9.93 25.70 -6.90
CA CYS A 392 -10.52 24.48 -6.36
C CYS A 392 -11.81 24.77 -5.59
N VAL A 393 -12.90 24.11 -5.98
CA VAL A 393 -14.15 24.08 -5.21
C VAL A 393 -14.05 22.95 -4.18
N LEU A 394 -14.34 23.25 -2.90
CA LEU A 394 -14.45 22.24 -1.85
C LEU A 394 -15.89 21.76 -1.77
N ASP A 395 -16.08 20.45 -1.87
CA ASP A 395 -17.39 19.80 -1.94
C ASP A 395 -17.50 18.73 -0.84
N HIS A 396 -18.19 19.08 0.25
CA HIS A 396 -18.42 18.18 1.37
C HIS A 396 -19.40 17.08 0.98
N ARG A 397 -19.02 15.84 1.27
CA ARG A 397 -19.81 14.65 0.98
C ARG A 397 -20.03 13.84 2.25
N ALA A 398 -21.19 13.22 2.36
CA ALA A 398 -21.45 12.24 3.42
C ALA A 398 -20.63 10.96 3.21
N HIS A 399 -20.31 10.66 1.94
CA HIS A 399 -19.61 9.45 1.54
C HIS A 399 -18.80 9.69 0.26
N ILE A 400 -17.60 9.11 0.20
CA ILE A 400 -16.78 8.96 -1.00
C ILE A 400 -16.56 7.46 -1.17
N ALA A 401 -17.01 6.91 -2.29
CA ALA A 401 -16.93 5.48 -2.56
C ALA A 401 -15.47 5.04 -2.76
N ILE A 402 -15.11 3.93 -2.15
CA ILE A 402 -13.82 3.29 -2.38
C ILE A 402 -13.78 2.64 -3.77
N GLY A 403 -12.63 2.60 -4.40
CA GLY A 403 -12.45 1.96 -5.70
C GLY A 403 -12.60 0.43 -5.64
N LYS A 404 -12.82 -0.21 -6.79
CA LYS A 404 -12.94 -1.69 -6.92
C LYS A 404 -11.69 -2.45 -6.41
N SER A 405 -10.56 -1.77 -6.30
CA SER A 405 -9.31 -2.32 -5.71
C SER A 405 -9.30 -2.29 -4.18
N GLY A 406 -10.32 -1.70 -3.53
CA GLY A 406 -10.34 -1.47 -2.10
C GLY A 406 -9.42 -0.34 -1.65
N LYS A 407 -9.12 0.62 -2.55
CA LYS A 407 -8.31 1.82 -2.27
C LYS A 407 -9.05 3.07 -2.68
N TYR A 408 -8.81 4.17 -1.98
CA TYR A 408 -9.30 5.48 -2.36
C TYR A 408 -8.40 6.09 -3.45
N ALA A 409 -9.00 6.54 -4.55
CA ALA A 409 -8.28 7.34 -5.53
C ALA A 409 -8.17 8.76 -5.01
N TRP A 410 -6.97 9.29 -4.88
CA TRP A 410 -6.77 10.67 -4.46
C TRP A 410 -6.99 11.69 -5.59
N LEU A 411 -6.77 11.25 -6.85
CA LEU A 411 -6.91 12.06 -8.06
C LEU A 411 -7.82 11.36 -9.08
N VAL A 412 -8.76 12.12 -9.66
CA VAL A 412 -9.57 11.74 -10.83
C VAL A 412 -9.35 12.78 -11.90
N GLN A 413 -8.81 12.38 -13.05
CA GLN A 413 -8.60 13.27 -14.19
C GLN A 413 -9.77 13.13 -15.19
N GLY A 414 -10.18 14.24 -15.81
CA GLY A 414 -11.38 14.36 -16.65
C GLY A 414 -11.38 13.56 -17.98
N GLY A 415 -11.19 12.27 -17.90
CA GLY A 415 -11.37 11.27 -18.96
C GLY A 415 -11.82 9.94 -18.38
N GLU A 416 -11.61 9.73 -17.08
CA GLU A 416 -11.95 8.49 -16.38
C GLU A 416 -13.30 8.53 -15.63
N ALA A 417 -13.94 9.71 -15.58
CA ALA A 417 -15.20 9.89 -14.83
C ALA A 417 -16.41 9.20 -15.48
N ALA A 418 -16.36 8.88 -16.77
CA ALA A 418 -17.49 8.31 -17.50
C ALA A 418 -17.73 6.80 -17.24
N GLU A 419 -16.73 6.07 -16.76
CA GLU A 419 -16.86 4.60 -16.55
C GLU A 419 -17.22 4.17 -15.11
N ARG A 420 -17.25 5.10 -14.15
CA ARG A 420 -17.47 4.77 -12.72
C ARG A 420 -18.91 4.96 -12.23
N GLY A 421 -19.80 5.48 -13.07
CA GLY A 421 -21.18 5.84 -12.72
C GLY A 421 -22.30 4.91 -13.23
N GLY A 422 -21.98 3.80 -13.84
CA GLY A 422 -22.97 2.90 -14.45
C GLY A 422 -22.89 1.47 -13.91
N SER A 423 -23.87 1.16 -13.11
CA SER A 423 -24.44 -0.11 -12.63
C SER A 423 -23.91 -0.66 -11.33
#